data_d8f8ad8b09ef39e64cba5a5a2f2f5c10
#
_entry.id   d8f8ad8b09ef39e64cba5a5a2f2f5c10
#
_cell.length_a   1.000
_cell.length_b   1.000
_cell.length_c   1.000
_cell.angle_alpha   90.00
_cell.angle_beta   90.00
_cell.angle_gamma   90.00
#
_symmetry.space_group_name_H-M   'P 1'
#
loop_
_entity.id
_entity.type
_entity.pdbx_description
1 polymer ?
#
loop_
_entity_poly.entity_id
_entity_poly.type
_entity_poly.pdbx_seq_one_letter_code
_entity_poly.pdbx_strand_id
1 'polypeptide(L)'
;MKTTIRALTRSIDSTLAAFRLSSLVMFAPLVFSLNATDWPSWRGPYASGGTQEGSYPVQWTAANVAWKYVLPGKGGSSPIVWKEKIYLTTPAEGEDTVMAFDLSGTLLWQTRLGQEKPPKHRTLGSSCNSSPVTDGKGLFVSFKSGHFAAIDFDGKVRWKHNLTEKFGPENLYWDQGSSPVVTDEYVILTRMHEGESWVAGFSKATGEMTWRELRNYRTPRENDNGYTTPIVYEVSGGKAVLIWGADHLTAHDVVGGKLLWSCGGFNPNATGFWPAIASPVIFGNLAIVPVGRDDRPNQARVHGIRLGGSGDVTGTHREWYRDDLGVFVTSLTEYRGRIYLQRHRGGVVCIDPGTGKTIWSNSFPKHRSSYYASPVIANGIMYSAREDGTVFTAKVEDGFELLSENPMGERIVASPVPAANRLLLRGDQHLFCVAVQSKK
;
A
#
# COMPACT_ATOMS: atom_id res chain seq x y z
N MET A 1 96.54 -15.86 10.75
CA MET A 1 96.85 -17.20 11.34
C MET A 1 95.62 -17.76 12.00
N LYS A 2 95.26 -18.96 11.62
CA LYS A 2 94.28 -19.91 12.23
C LYS A 2 92.79 -19.44 12.17
N THR A 3 91.99 -19.85 11.14
CA THR A 3 91.19 -21.06 11.01
C THR A 3 90.51 -21.54 12.30
N THR A 4 89.22 -21.57 12.37
CA THR A 4 88.42 -22.78 12.70
C THR A 4 86.96 -22.62 12.37
N ILE A 5 86.45 -23.64 11.70
CA ILE A 5 85.09 -24.01 11.29
C ILE A 5 84.31 -24.51 12.50
N ARG A 6 82.98 -24.25 12.57
CA ARG A 6 81.93 -25.23 13.06
C ARG A 6 80.57 -24.60 12.91
N ALA A 7 79.81 -25.16 12.12
CA ALA A 7 78.87 -26.28 12.23
C ALA A 7 77.44 -25.84 12.65
N LEU A 8 76.56 -26.09 11.71
CA LEU A 8 75.11 -25.96 11.84
C LEU A 8 74.56 -26.90 12.94
N THR A 9 73.56 -26.37 13.67
CA THR A 9 72.49 -27.18 14.24
C THR A 9 71.19 -26.48 13.98
N ARG A 10 70.33 -27.18 13.22
CA ARG A 10 68.94 -26.77 12.99
C ARG A 10 68.13 -27.10 14.25
N SER A 11 67.48 -26.12 14.84
CA SER A 11 66.34 -26.29 15.76
C SER A 11 65.06 -26.13 15.00
N ILE A 12 64.23 -27.17 15.03
CA ILE A 12 62.90 -27.19 14.45
C ILE A 12 61.94 -26.77 15.57
N ASP A 13 61.50 -25.52 15.52
CA ASP A 13 60.41 -25.07 16.38
C ASP A 13 59.08 -25.28 15.64
N SER A 14 58.30 -26.23 16.15
CA SER A 14 56.95 -26.54 15.77
C SER A 14 55.98 -25.52 16.37
N THR A 15 55.59 -24.49 15.60
CA THR A 15 54.47 -23.62 15.96
C THR A 15 53.16 -24.24 15.50
N LEU A 16 52.39 -24.78 16.42
CA LEU A 16 51.00 -25.19 16.27
C LEU A 16 50.15 -23.96 15.99
N ALA A 17 49.76 -23.79 14.74
CA ALA A 17 48.71 -22.83 14.36
C ALA A 17 47.34 -23.40 14.72
N ALA A 18 46.74 -22.89 15.80
CA ALA A 18 45.38 -23.20 16.16
C ALA A 18 44.42 -22.51 15.16
N PHE A 19 43.88 -23.29 14.21
CA PHE A 19 42.75 -22.88 13.39
C PHE A 19 41.47 -22.75 14.26
N ARG A 20 41.10 -21.53 14.61
CA ARG A 20 39.76 -21.25 15.13
C ARG A 20 38.78 -21.36 13.97
N LEU A 21 38.04 -22.49 13.89
CA LEU A 21 36.83 -22.56 13.11
C LEU A 21 35.79 -21.63 13.73
N SER A 22 35.63 -20.44 13.14
CA SER A 22 34.48 -19.59 13.40
C SER A 22 33.29 -20.22 12.67
N SER A 23 32.42 -20.89 13.41
CA SER A 23 31.14 -21.36 12.90
C SER A 23 30.27 -20.13 12.56
N LEU A 24 30.26 -19.76 11.29
CA LEU A 24 29.32 -18.79 10.76
C LEU A 24 27.94 -19.45 10.77
N VAL A 25 27.15 -19.25 11.83
CA VAL A 25 25.76 -19.62 11.84
C VAL A 25 25.05 -18.65 10.88
N MET A 26 24.88 -19.06 9.63
CA MET A 26 23.98 -18.39 8.72
C MET A 26 22.55 -18.58 9.26
N PHE A 27 22.04 -17.57 9.95
CA PHE A 27 20.60 -17.42 10.10
C PHE A 27 20.04 -17.11 8.70
N ALA A 28 19.58 -18.14 8.00
CA ALA A 28 18.70 -17.93 6.86
C ALA A 28 17.43 -17.28 7.41
N PRO A 29 17.03 -16.09 6.94
CA PRO A 29 15.72 -15.57 7.28
C PRO A 29 14.70 -16.63 6.82
N LEU A 30 13.77 -16.99 7.69
CA LEU A 30 12.57 -17.71 7.28
C LEU A 30 11.80 -16.76 6.36
N VAL A 31 12.16 -16.78 5.09
CA VAL A 31 11.34 -16.19 4.04
C VAL A 31 10.12 -17.10 3.98
N PHE A 32 9.03 -16.67 4.60
CA PHE A 32 7.73 -17.22 4.24
C PHE A 32 7.63 -17.03 2.73
N SER A 33 7.73 -18.11 2.00
CA SER A 33 7.49 -18.11 0.57
C SER A 33 6.01 -17.76 0.41
N LEU A 34 5.72 -16.47 0.25
CA LEU A 34 4.43 -16.04 -0.25
C LEU A 34 4.30 -16.73 -1.61
N ASN A 35 3.33 -17.61 -1.74
CA ASN A 35 3.04 -18.14 -3.06
C ASN A 35 2.76 -16.94 -3.96
N ALA A 36 3.30 -16.95 -5.17
CA ALA A 36 3.12 -15.92 -6.21
C ALA A 36 1.66 -15.51 -6.47
N THR A 37 0.74 -16.11 -5.78
CA THR A 37 -0.70 -16.00 -5.91
C THR A 37 -1.36 -15.13 -4.85
N ASP A 38 -0.66 -14.76 -3.76
CA ASP A 38 -1.26 -14.05 -2.64
C ASP A 38 -1.14 -12.52 -2.79
N TRP A 39 -2.21 -11.80 -2.40
CA TRP A 39 -2.29 -10.34 -2.35
C TRP A 39 -2.86 -9.92 -0.99
N PRO A 40 -2.07 -9.95 0.09
CA PRO A 40 -2.55 -9.97 1.48
C PRO A 40 -3.06 -8.63 2.01
N SER A 41 -2.84 -7.55 1.29
CA SER A 41 -3.20 -6.19 1.70
C SER A 41 -3.45 -5.29 0.50
N TRP A 42 -3.97 -4.11 0.75
CA TRP A 42 -3.99 -3.05 -0.26
C TRP A 42 -2.57 -2.74 -0.73
N ARG A 43 -2.35 -2.68 -2.05
CA ARG A 43 -1.04 -2.56 -2.73
C ARG A 43 -0.16 -3.80 -2.65
N GLY A 44 -0.72 -4.97 -2.25
CA GLY A 44 -0.05 -6.26 -2.30
C GLY A 44 0.94 -6.54 -1.19
N PRO A 45 1.79 -7.55 -1.37
CA PRO A 45 2.65 -8.04 -0.29
C PRO A 45 3.73 -7.05 0.15
N TYR A 46 4.11 -6.13 -0.72
CA TYR A 46 5.18 -5.15 -0.45
C TYR A 46 4.67 -3.72 -0.28
N ALA A 47 3.35 -3.51 -0.22
CA ALA A 47 2.70 -2.20 -0.23
C ALA A 47 3.14 -1.30 -1.41
N SER A 48 3.67 -1.88 -2.47
CA SER A 48 4.27 -1.17 -3.63
C SER A 48 3.35 -1.08 -4.85
N GLY A 49 2.33 -1.95 -4.92
CA GLY A 49 1.48 -2.10 -6.11
C GLY A 49 2.16 -2.85 -7.26
N GLY A 50 3.38 -3.36 -7.06
CA GLY A 50 4.15 -4.14 -8.03
C GLY A 50 4.28 -5.60 -7.64
N THR A 51 4.28 -6.52 -8.64
CA THR A 51 4.65 -7.93 -8.50
C THR A 51 5.38 -8.42 -9.74
N GLN A 52 6.40 -9.24 -9.54
CA GLN A 52 7.16 -9.85 -10.64
C GLN A 52 6.68 -11.26 -10.97
N GLU A 53 5.67 -11.74 -10.28
CA GLU A 53 5.22 -13.11 -10.32
C GLU A 53 3.86 -13.23 -11.01
N GLY A 54 3.58 -14.43 -11.55
CA GLY A 54 2.32 -14.75 -12.19
C GLY A 54 2.22 -14.34 -13.66
N SER A 55 1.13 -14.79 -14.28
CA SER A 55 0.74 -14.42 -15.65
C SER A 55 -0.70 -13.92 -15.62
N TYR A 56 -0.94 -12.75 -16.15
CA TYR A 56 -2.22 -12.05 -16.00
C TYR A 56 -2.79 -11.69 -17.36
N PRO A 57 -4.13 -11.59 -17.48
CA PRO A 57 -4.79 -11.26 -18.74
C PRO A 57 -4.40 -9.86 -19.21
N VAL A 58 -4.14 -9.72 -20.51
CA VAL A 58 -3.79 -8.43 -21.11
C VAL A 58 -4.97 -7.83 -21.85
N GLN A 59 -5.76 -8.66 -22.54
CA GLN A 59 -6.91 -8.23 -23.32
C GLN A 59 -8.13 -9.08 -22.99
N TRP A 60 -9.26 -8.41 -22.76
CA TRP A 60 -10.56 -9.05 -22.49
C TRP A 60 -11.71 -8.10 -22.82
N THR A 61 -12.93 -8.63 -22.77
CA THR A 61 -14.18 -7.87 -22.83
C THR A 61 -15.04 -8.22 -21.62
N ALA A 62 -16.03 -7.41 -21.30
CA ALA A 62 -16.98 -7.72 -20.22
C ALA A 62 -17.77 -9.02 -20.44
N ALA A 63 -17.83 -9.51 -21.68
CA ALA A 63 -18.51 -10.75 -22.04
C ALA A 63 -17.66 -12.02 -21.80
N ASN A 64 -16.33 -11.89 -21.73
CA ASN A 64 -15.41 -13.03 -21.58
C ASN A 64 -14.57 -12.99 -20.28
N VAL A 65 -15.09 -12.34 -19.23
CA VAL A 65 -14.56 -12.50 -17.88
C VAL A 65 -14.80 -13.93 -17.41
N ALA A 66 -13.92 -14.46 -16.56
CA ALA A 66 -14.08 -15.80 -16.01
C ALA A 66 -15.37 -15.92 -15.19
N TRP A 67 -15.66 -14.91 -14.39
CA TRP A 67 -16.92 -14.76 -13.66
C TRP A 67 -17.12 -13.31 -13.21
N LYS A 68 -18.37 -12.98 -12.85
CA LYS A 68 -18.72 -11.76 -12.14
C LYS A 68 -19.74 -12.06 -11.05
N TYR A 69 -19.62 -11.37 -9.90
CA TYR A 69 -20.56 -11.48 -8.79
C TYR A 69 -21.21 -10.13 -8.51
N VAL A 70 -22.53 -10.10 -8.35
CA VAL A 70 -23.29 -8.88 -8.01
C VAL A 70 -23.03 -8.54 -6.55
N LEU A 71 -22.41 -7.39 -6.29
CA LEU A 71 -22.15 -6.92 -4.93
C LEU A 71 -23.41 -6.28 -4.33
N PRO A 72 -23.67 -6.48 -3.02
CA PRO A 72 -24.85 -5.92 -2.36
C PRO A 72 -24.80 -4.40 -2.21
N GLY A 73 -23.61 -3.80 -2.32
CA GLY A 73 -23.44 -2.37 -2.19
C GLY A 73 -22.15 -1.83 -2.76
N LYS A 74 -22.16 -0.51 -3.01
CA LYS A 74 -21.05 0.24 -3.57
C LYS A 74 -19.89 0.36 -2.58
N GLY A 75 -18.67 0.16 -3.05
CA GLY A 75 -17.47 0.34 -2.24
C GLY A 75 -16.23 0.66 -3.07
N GLY A 76 -15.25 1.32 -2.44
CA GLY A 76 -13.94 1.64 -3.02
C GLY A 76 -12.80 0.72 -2.58
N SER A 77 -13.03 -0.19 -1.63
CA SER A 77 -12.00 -1.12 -1.16
C SER A 77 -11.56 -2.08 -2.25
N SER A 78 -10.27 -2.33 -2.35
CA SER A 78 -9.74 -3.40 -3.20
C SER A 78 -9.89 -4.76 -2.50
N PRO A 79 -10.21 -5.84 -3.21
CA PRO A 79 -10.16 -7.17 -2.62
C PRO A 79 -8.73 -7.54 -2.23
N ILE A 80 -8.59 -8.48 -1.30
CA ILE A 80 -7.33 -9.18 -1.05
C ILE A 80 -7.49 -10.65 -1.39
N VAL A 81 -6.36 -11.31 -1.66
CA VAL A 81 -6.32 -12.75 -1.95
C VAL A 81 -5.33 -13.41 -1.00
N TRP A 82 -5.77 -14.49 -0.36
CA TRP A 82 -4.95 -15.30 0.51
C TRP A 82 -5.33 -16.77 0.40
N LYS A 83 -4.36 -17.61 0.06
CA LYS A 83 -4.55 -19.07 -0.08
C LYS A 83 -5.80 -19.40 -0.93
N GLU A 84 -5.85 -18.83 -2.14
CA GLU A 84 -6.91 -19.05 -3.13
C GLU A 84 -8.33 -18.61 -2.68
N LYS A 85 -8.44 -17.82 -1.63
CA LYS A 85 -9.69 -17.16 -1.21
C LYS A 85 -9.59 -15.66 -1.39
N ILE A 86 -10.69 -15.05 -1.81
CA ILE A 86 -10.82 -13.62 -2.06
C ILE A 86 -11.64 -13.03 -0.92
N TYR A 87 -11.17 -11.94 -0.34
CA TYR A 87 -11.86 -11.25 0.75
C TYR A 87 -12.09 -9.79 0.39
N LEU A 88 -13.28 -9.29 0.70
CA LEU A 88 -13.74 -7.97 0.31
C LEU A 88 -14.58 -7.36 1.42
N THR A 89 -14.45 -6.06 1.67
CA THR A 89 -15.38 -5.28 2.50
C THR A 89 -16.44 -4.63 1.60
N THR A 90 -17.70 -4.62 2.01
CA THR A 90 -18.81 -4.03 1.25
C THR A 90 -19.96 -3.66 2.19
N PRO A 91 -20.78 -2.64 1.91
CA PRO A 91 -22.05 -2.49 2.61
C PRO A 91 -23.06 -3.53 2.07
N ALA A 92 -23.83 -4.13 2.97
CA ALA A 92 -24.91 -5.04 2.61
C ALA A 92 -26.11 -4.78 3.53
N GLU A 93 -27.26 -4.47 2.94
CA GLU A 93 -28.50 -4.20 3.67
C GLU A 93 -28.35 -3.13 4.78
N GLY A 94 -27.52 -2.11 4.54
CA GLY A 94 -27.24 -1.03 5.49
C GLY A 94 -26.25 -1.41 6.58
N GLU A 95 -25.52 -2.52 6.47
CA GLU A 95 -24.51 -2.96 7.43
C GLU A 95 -23.13 -3.09 6.79
N ASP A 96 -22.10 -2.76 7.59
CA ASP A 96 -20.71 -3.04 7.25
C ASP A 96 -20.48 -4.55 7.18
N THR A 97 -20.07 -5.04 6.04
CA THR A 97 -20.01 -6.48 5.77
C THR A 97 -18.66 -6.88 5.18
N VAL A 98 -18.16 -8.04 5.58
CA VAL A 98 -17.01 -8.70 4.97
C VAL A 98 -17.52 -9.94 4.23
N MET A 99 -17.06 -10.12 3.00
CA MET A 99 -17.43 -11.26 2.16
C MET A 99 -16.17 -12.05 1.78
N ALA A 100 -16.32 -13.37 1.69
CA ALA A 100 -15.29 -14.26 1.20
C ALA A 100 -15.78 -15.10 0.03
N PHE A 101 -14.93 -15.27 -0.97
CA PHE A 101 -15.19 -16.08 -2.16
C PHE A 101 -14.03 -17.05 -2.39
N ASP A 102 -14.34 -18.15 -3.07
CA ASP A 102 -13.30 -18.96 -3.71
C ASP A 102 -12.87 -18.35 -5.06
N LEU A 103 -11.85 -18.92 -5.69
CA LEU A 103 -11.38 -18.46 -7.00
C LEU A 103 -12.36 -18.73 -8.16
N SER A 104 -13.42 -19.52 -7.94
CA SER A 104 -14.50 -19.73 -8.91
C SER A 104 -15.59 -18.65 -8.83
N GLY A 105 -15.52 -17.77 -7.82
CA GLY A 105 -16.51 -16.71 -7.57
C GLY A 105 -17.68 -17.17 -6.71
N THR A 106 -17.61 -18.36 -6.13
CA THR A 106 -18.61 -18.86 -5.18
C THR A 106 -18.47 -18.11 -3.84
N LEU A 107 -19.55 -17.52 -3.35
CA LEU A 107 -19.60 -16.92 -2.02
C LEU A 107 -19.48 -18.03 -0.97
N LEU A 108 -18.44 -17.95 -0.14
CA LEU A 108 -18.19 -18.89 0.94
C LEU A 108 -18.92 -18.48 2.22
N TRP A 109 -18.83 -17.19 2.56
CA TRP A 109 -19.50 -16.61 3.73
C TRP A 109 -19.58 -15.08 3.60
N GLN A 110 -20.47 -14.50 4.38
CA GLN A 110 -20.53 -13.07 4.67
C GLN A 110 -20.71 -12.83 6.16
N THR A 111 -19.99 -11.85 6.71
CA THR A 111 -20.04 -11.48 8.13
C THR A 111 -20.43 -10.03 8.26
N ARG A 112 -21.53 -9.75 8.93
CA ARG A 112 -22.03 -8.40 9.23
C ARG A 112 -21.49 -7.93 10.56
N LEU A 113 -21.01 -6.68 10.59
CA LEU A 113 -20.42 -6.09 11.79
C LEU A 113 -21.32 -5.07 12.47
N GLY A 114 -22.35 -4.62 11.82
CA GLY A 114 -23.32 -3.67 12.33
C GLY A 114 -23.59 -2.53 11.35
N GLN A 115 -24.38 -1.56 11.77
CA GLN A 115 -24.90 -0.50 10.90
C GLN A 115 -23.77 0.30 10.25
N GLU A 116 -23.83 0.45 8.95
CA GLU A 116 -22.91 1.29 8.19
C GLU A 116 -23.15 2.78 8.46
N LYS A 117 -22.12 3.59 8.24
CA LYS A 117 -22.26 5.03 8.14
C LYS A 117 -22.31 5.43 6.66
N PRO A 118 -23.43 5.99 6.17
CA PRO A 118 -23.57 6.34 4.75
C PRO A 118 -22.47 7.26 4.24
N PRO A 119 -22.13 7.21 2.94
CA PRO A 119 -21.10 8.08 2.37
C PRO A 119 -21.50 9.56 2.45
N LYS A 120 -20.52 10.44 2.64
CA LYS A 120 -20.72 11.89 2.62
C LYS A 120 -21.10 12.41 1.23
N HIS A 121 -20.52 11.80 0.19
CA HIS A 121 -20.77 12.16 -1.20
C HIS A 121 -21.42 11.00 -1.95
N ARG A 122 -22.68 11.16 -2.31
CA ARG A 122 -23.50 10.10 -2.90
C ARG A 122 -22.89 9.46 -4.15
N THR A 123 -22.24 10.23 -5.00
CA THR A 123 -21.69 9.74 -6.27
C THR A 123 -20.23 9.30 -6.13
N LEU A 124 -19.40 10.09 -5.43
CA LEU A 124 -17.95 9.86 -5.33
C LEU A 124 -17.55 9.10 -4.06
N GLY A 125 -18.38 9.14 -3.02
CA GLY A 125 -18.10 8.53 -1.73
C GLY A 125 -18.49 7.06 -1.65
N SER A 126 -18.04 6.42 -0.58
CA SER A 126 -18.42 5.07 -0.19
C SER A 126 -18.29 4.92 1.34
N SER A 127 -19.16 4.14 1.95
CA SER A 127 -19.03 3.73 3.36
C SER A 127 -17.88 2.75 3.58
N CYS A 128 -17.31 2.20 2.50
CA CYS A 128 -16.40 1.09 2.52
C CYS A 128 -15.24 1.28 1.50
N ASN A 129 -14.24 2.10 1.84
CA ASN A 129 -13.04 2.32 1.01
C ASN A 129 -11.81 1.60 1.57
N SER A 130 -11.76 1.37 2.89
CA SER A 130 -10.68 0.64 3.55
C SER A 130 -10.68 -0.82 3.10
N SER A 131 -9.54 -1.28 2.60
CA SER A 131 -9.34 -2.68 2.17
C SER A 131 -9.03 -3.58 3.37
N PRO A 132 -9.43 -4.85 3.35
CA PRO A 132 -8.98 -5.82 4.34
C PRO A 132 -7.46 -5.97 4.32
N VAL A 133 -6.91 -6.49 5.42
CA VAL A 133 -5.52 -6.99 5.48
C VAL A 133 -5.50 -8.33 6.20
N THR A 134 -4.55 -9.19 5.84
CA THR A 134 -4.34 -10.46 6.54
C THR A 134 -2.90 -10.60 7.02
N ASP A 135 -2.73 -11.26 8.18
CA ASP A 135 -1.45 -11.72 8.71
C ASP A 135 -1.21 -13.23 8.44
N GLY A 136 -2.04 -13.84 7.60
CA GLY A 136 -2.01 -15.27 7.31
C GLY A 136 -2.73 -16.15 8.36
N LYS A 137 -3.27 -15.55 9.44
CA LYS A 137 -4.02 -16.25 10.51
C LYS A 137 -5.47 -15.77 10.60
N GLY A 138 -5.78 -14.64 9.99
CA GLY A 138 -7.12 -14.05 9.93
C GLY A 138 -7.11 -12.72 9.21
N LEU A 139 -8.27 -12.08 9.18
CA LEU A 139 -8.51 -10.81 8.51
C LEU A 139 -8.66 -9.71 9.54
N PHE A 140 -8.18 -8.52 9.20
CA PHE A 140 -8.43 -7.29 9.95
C PHE A 140 -9.07 -6.28 9.02
N VAL A 141 -10.16 -5.67 9.48
CA VAL A 141 -10.98 -4.75 8.70
C VAL A 141 -11.35 -3.52 9.51
N SER A 142 -11.44 -2.37 8.86
CA SER A 142 -11.94 -1.15 9.46
C SER A 142 -12.91 -0.44 8.51
N PHE A 143 -13.91 0.23 9.08
CA PHE A 143 -14.98 0.90 8.34
C PHE A 143 -15.18 2.34 8.80
N LYS A 144 -15.72 3.15 7.93
CA LYS A 144 -16.10 4.53 8.22
C LYS A 144 -17.04 4.70 9.42
N SER A 145 -17.89 3.71 9.70
CA SER A 145 -18.77 3.68 10.87
C SER A 145 -18.02 3.68 12.20
N GLY A 146 -16.74 3.27 12.16
CA GLY A 146 -15.89 3.00 13.30
C GLY A 146 -15.76 1.51 13.61
N HIS A 147 -16.50 0.62 12.92
CA HIS A 147 -16.31 -0.81 13.11
C HIS A 147 -14.88 -1.21 12.75
N PHE A 148 -14.22 -1.87 13.69
CA PHE A 148 -12.88 -2.41 13.57
C PHE A 148 -12.88 -3.83 14.13
N ALA A 149 -12.49 -4.81 13.34
CA ALA A 149 -12.67 -6.21 13.72
C ALA A 149 -11.54 -7.12 13.22
N ALA A 150 -11.33 -8.21 13.95
CA ALA A 150 -10.63 -9.38 13.45
C ALA A 150 -11.61 -10.53 13.19
N ILE A 151 -11.45 -11.17 12.05
CA ILE A 151 -12.32 -12.24 11.56
C ILE A 151 -11.43 -13.42 11.17
N ASP A 152 -11.79 -14.64 11.53
CA ASP A 152 -11.07 -15.82 11.05
C ASP A 152 -11.42 -16.14 9.57
N PHE A 153 -10.73 -17.10 8.98
CA PHE A 153 -10.94 -17.46 7.57
C PHE A 153 -12.25 -18.21 7.30
N ASP A 154 -13.00 -18.55 8.35
CA ASP A 154 -14.34 -19.16 8.27
C ASP A 154 -15.45 -18.13 8.51
N GLY A 155 -15.08 -16.85 8.67
CA GLY A 155 -16.02 -15.75 8.81
C GLY A 155 -16.45 -15.44 10.23
N LYS A 156 -15.89 -16.12 11.24
CA LYS A 156 -16.24 -15.88 12.65
C LYS A 156 -15.48 -14.67 13.18
N VAL A 157 -16.20 -13.73 13.79
CA VAL A 157 -15.62 -12.57 14.48
C VAL A 157 -14.85 -13.03 15.72
N ARG A 158 -13.55 -12.78 15.77
CA ARG A 158 -12.69 -13.03 16.94
C ARG A 158 -12.84 -11.93 17.98
N TRP A 159 -12.84 -10.69 17.53
CA TRP A 159 -13.13 -9.49 18.32
C TRP A 159 -13.64 -8.37 17.42
N LYS A 160 -14.39 -7.45 18.00
CA LYS A 160 -14.94 -6.27 17.33
C LYS A 160 -15.00 -5.08 18.30
N HIS A 161 -14.61 -3.91 17.82
CA HIS A 161 -14.72 -2.62 18.50
C HIS A 161 -15.42 -1.60 17.61
N ASN A 162 -15.95 -0.55 18.21
CA ASN A 162 -16.40 0.64 17.51
C ASN A 162 -15.53 1.84 17.90
N LEU A 163 -14.65 2.26 17.01
CA LEU A 163 -13.72 3.37 17.26
C LEU A 163 -14.44 4.72 17.31
N THR A 164 -15.59 4.87 16.65
CA THR A 164 -16.39 6.09 16.74
C THR A 164 -17.04 6.24 18.12
N GLU A 165 -17.51 5.16 18.72
CA GLU A 165 -18.02 5.18 20.09
C GLU A 165 -16.92 5.51 21.10
N LYS A 166 -15.71 5.02 20.86
CA LYS A 166 -14.57 5.19 21.79
C LYS A 166 -13.90 6.55 21.67
N PHE A 167 -13.76 7.10 20.45
CA PHE A 167 -12.97 8.31 20.17
C PHE A 167 -13.78 9.43 19.49
N GLY A 168 -15.10 9.29 19.38
CA GLY A 168 -15.94 10.22 18.64
C GLY A 168 -15.85 10.03 17.12
N PRO A 169 -16.64 10.74 16.32
CA PRO A 169 -16.66 10.64 14.86
C PRO A 169 -15.42 11.24 14.21
N GLU A 170 -15.03 10.70 13.08
CA GLU A 170 -14.03 11.33 12.21
C GLU A 170 -14.62 12.51 11.43
N ASN A 171 -13.91 13.65 11.44
CA ASN A 171 -14.26 14.86 10.72
C ASN A 171 -13.47 14.98 9.41
N LEU A 172 -13.39 13.89 8.63
CA LEU A 172 -12.84 13.93 7.29
C LEU A 172 -13.78 14.68 6.34
N TYR A 173 -13.23 15.44 5.39
CA TYR A 173 -14.06 16.06 4.34
C TYR A 173 -14.66 15.00 3.41
N TRP A 174 -13.84 14.04 2.94
CA TRP A 174 -14.26 12.84 2.19
C TRP A 174 -14.47 11.66 3.13
N ASP A 175 -14.78 10.49 2.58
CA ASP A 175 -14.95 9.26 3.36
C ASP A 175 -13.59 8.62 3.68
N GLN A 176 -13.50 7.88 4.79
CA GLN A 176 -12.30 7.18 5.19
C GLN A 176 -11.72 6.34 4.04
N GLY A 177 -10.41 6.44 3.82
CA GLY A 177 -9.70 5.71 2.76
C GLY A 177 -8.51 4.89 3.25
N SER A 178 -7.97 5.22 4.43
CA SER A 178 -6.85 4.49 5.02
C SER A 178 -7.23 3.05 5.36
N SER A 179 -6.37 2.10 4.99
CA SER A 179 -6.51 0.68 5.35
C SER A 179 -5.65 0.33 6.55
N PRO A 180 -6.04 -0.67 7.37
CA PRO A 180 -5.18 -1.17 8.44
C PRO A 180 -3.93 -1.84 7.86
N VAL A 181 -2.84 -1.80 8.63
CA VAL A 181 -1.63 -2.58 8.34
C VAL A 181 -1.29 -3.46 9.54
N VAL A 182 -0.60 -4.56 9.28
CA VAL A 182 -0.29 -5.56 10.30
C VAL A 182 1.21 -5.69 10.52
N THR A 183 1.59 -5.95 11.77
CA THR A 183 2.93 -6.36 12.20
C THR A 183 2.84 -7.76 12.81
N ASP A 184 3.90 -8.22 13.46
CA ASP A 184 3.89 -9.52 14.12
C ASP A 184 2.83 -9.60 15.24
N GLU A 185 2.65 -8.51 16.01
CA GLU A 185 1.76 -8.47 17.18
C GLU A 185 0.58 -7.49 17.04
N TYR A 186 0.69 -6.49 16.19
CA TYR A 186 -0.25 -5.37 16.14
C TYR A 186 -0.97 -5.24 14.79
N VAL A 187 -2.19 -4.72 14.87
CA VAL A 187 -2.84 -4.01 13.76
C VAL A 187 -2.66 -2.53 14.01
N ILE A 188 -2.12 -1.82 13.04
CA ILE A 188 -1.88 -0.38 13.14
C ILE A 188 -2.92 0.35 12.29
N LEU A 189 -3.56 1.35 12.90
CA LEU A 189 -4.47 2.28 12.25
C LEU A 189 -3.97 3.72 12.40
N THR A 190 -4.29 4.53 11.42
CA THR A 190 -4.17 5.98 11.49
C THR A 190 -5.55 6.62 11.43
N ARG A 191 -5.70 7.69 12.18
CA ARG A 191 -6.86 8.56 12.14
C ARG A 191 -6.35 9.99 12.01
N MET A 192 -6.50 10.58 10.82
CA MET A 192 -5.97 11.91 10.48
C MET A 192 -7.11 12.76 9.91
N HIS A 193 -7.61 13.70 10.70
CA HIS A 193 -8.76 14.51 10.36
C HIS A 193 -8.73 15.85 11.10
N GLU A 194 -9.64 16.73 10.79
CA GLU A 194 -9.88 17.94 11.59
C GLU A 194 -10.33 17.52 13.00
N GLY A 195 -9.44 17.72 13.98
CA GLY A 195 -9.62 17.29 15.38
C GLY A 195 -8.43 16.50 15.91
N GLU A 196 -8.66 15.56 16.81
CA GLU A 196 -7.61 14.74 17.40
C GLU A 196 -7.14 13.66 16.42
N SER A 197 -5.98 13.87 15.83
CA SER A 197 -5.32 12.94 14.91
C SER A 197 -4.30 12.07 15.63
N TRP A 198 -4.23 10.79 15.27
CA TRP A 198 -3.34 9.83 15.91
C TRP A 198 -2.96 8.65 15.00
N VAL A 199 -1.90 7.96 15.41
CA VAL A 199 -1.58 6.58 15.02
C VAL A 199 -1.70 5.70 16.25
N ALA A 200 -2.21 4.48 16.09
CA ALA A 200 -2.35 3.56 17.21
C ALA A 200 -2.10 2.11 16.81
N GLY A 201 -1.51 1.34 17.71
CA GLY A 201 -1.35 -0.09 17.62
C GLY A 201 -2.38 -0.82 18.51
N PHE A 202 -3.02 -1.81 17.91
CA PHE A 202 -4.02 -2.66 18.57
C PHE A 202 -3.53 -4.10 18.57
N SER A 203 -3.64 -4.79 19.69
CA SER A 203 -3.32 -6.20 19.80
C SER A 203 -4.09 -7.02 18.77
N LYS A 204 -3.42 -7.79 17.93
CA LYS A 204 -4.09 -8.71 17.00
C LYS A 204 -4.91 -9.79 17.69
N ALA A 205 -4.54 -10.14 18.92
CA ALA A 205 -5.22 -11.17 19.69
C ALA A 205 -6.55 -10.69 20.27
N THR A 206 -6.61 -9.46 20.80
CA THR A 206 -7.76 -8.96 21.55
C THR A 206 -8.45 -7.75 20.94
N GLY A 207 -7.78 -7.04 20.02
CA GLY A 207 -8.25 -5.77 19.46
C GLY A 207 -8.12 -4.60 20.42
N GLU A 208 -7.56 -4.79 21.61
CA GLU A 208 -7.32 -3.71 22.55
C GLU A 208 -6.20 -2.79 22.07
N MET A 209 -6.38 -1.50 22.27
CA MET A 209 -5.34 -0.52 21.97
C MET A 209 -4.21 -0.66 23.00
N THR A 210 -3.01 -0.96 22.50
CA THR A 210 -1.79 -1.09 23.31
C THR A 210 -1.02 0.21 23.41
N TRP A 211 -1.03 0.99 22.36
CA TRP A 211 -0.40 2.31 22.34
C TRP A 211 -1.13 3.25 21.36
N ARG A 212 -1.00 4.54 21.62
CA ARG A 212 -1.49 5.62 20.75
C ARG A 212 -0.55 6.79 20.82
N GLU A 213 -0.17 7.33 19.68
CA GLU A 213 0.65 8.53 19.56
C GLU A 213 -0.15 9.61 18.82
N LEU A 214 -0.23 10.81 19.41
CA LEU A 214 -0.91 11.94 18.82
C LEU A 214 -0.11 12.47 17.61
N ARG A 215 -0.83 12.85 16.58
CA ARG A 215 -0.24 13.28 15.31
C ARG A 215 -0.91 14.56 14.76
N ASN A 216 -1.13 15.51 15.64
CA ASN A 216 -1.63 16.81 15.27
C ASN A 216 -0.50 17.74 14.85
N TYR A 217 -0.54 18.20 13.61
CA TYR A 217 0.36 19.22 13.07
C TYR A 217 -0.47 20.45 12.68
N ARG A 218 0.13 21.64 12.79
CA ARG A 218 -0.51 22.86 12.29
C ARG A 218 -0.39 22.88 10.77
N THR A 219 -1.52 22.76 10.09
CA THR A 219 -1.61 22.70 8.64
C THR A 219 -2.54 23.78 8.08
N PRO A 220 -2.44 24.14 6.80
CA PRO A 220 -3.48 24.86 6.08
C PRO A 220 -4.79 24.09 6.03
N ARG A 221 -5.87 24.77 5.64
CA ARG A 221 -7.21 24.19 5.55
C ARG A 221 -7.23 22.88 4.77
N GLU A 222 -7.87 21.85 5.34
CA GLU A 222 -8.06 20.49 4.82
C GLU A 222 -6.79 19.62 4.78
N ASN A 223 -5.60 20.15 4.99
CA ASN A 223 -4.36 19.38 4.90
C ASN A 223 -4.13 18.47 6.11
N ASP A 224 -4.85 18.65 7.19
CA ASP A 224 -4.93 17.74 8.33
C ASP A 224 -5.68 16.44 8.00
N ASN A 225 -6.51 16.43 6.93
CA ASN A 225 -7.19 15.24 6.46
C ASN A 225 -6.21 14.30 5.74
N GLY A 226 -6.10 13.06 6.23
CA GLY A 226 -5.24 12.04 5.65
C GLY A 226 -6.01 10.78 5.31
N TYR A 227 -5.82 10.31 4.07
CA TYR A 227 -6.48 9.12 3.51
C TYR A 227 -5.48 8.02 3.17
N THR A 228 -4.20 8.27 3.43
CA THR A 228 -3.10 7.37 3.09
C THR A 228 -3.07 6.15 3.99
N THR A 229 -2.69 5.02 3.43
CA THR A 229 -2.41 3.81 4.20
C THR A 229 -0.96 3.85 4.69
N PRO A 230 -0.71 3.55 5.98
CA PRO A 230 0.65 3.44 6.53
C PRO A 230 1.48 2.36 5.83
N ILE A 231 2.81 2.44 5.97
CA ILE A 231 3.72 1.42 5.46
C ILE A 231 4.60 0.92 6.59
N VAL A 232 4.58 -0.38 6.85
CA VAL A 232 5.51 -1.02 7.79
C VAL A 232 6.80 -1.35 7.05
N TYR A 233 7.94 -1.00 7.64
CA TYR A 233 9.26 -1.26 7.06
C TYR A 233 10.30 -1.65 8.12
N GLU A 234 11.35 -2.33 7.69
CA GLU A 234 12.42 -2.78 8.57
C GLU A 234 13.35 -1.61 8.94
N VAL A 235 13.74 -1.57 10.20
CA VAL A 235 14.75 -0.66 10.73
C VAL A 235 15.77 -1.43 11.57
N SER A 236 16.90 -0.81 11.88
CA SER A 236 17.87 -1.42 12.82
C SER A 236 17.19 -1.70 14.16
N GLY A 237 17.10 -2.98 14.53
CA GLY A 237 16.53 -3.42 15.80
C GLY A 237 15.01 -3.68 15.79
N GLY A 238 14.34 -3.67 14.62
CA GLY A 238 12.91 -3.99 14.55
C GLY A 238 12.21 -3.43 13.34
N LYS A 239 10.95 -3.02 13.54
CA LYS A 239 10.11 -2.44 12.50
C LYS A 239 9.64 -1.05 12.89
N ALA A 240 9.43 -0.22 11.89
CA ALA A 240 8.79 1.08 12.01
C ALA A 240 7.57 1.18 11.10
N VAL A 241 6.66 2.07 11.42
CA VAL A 241 5.53 2.43 10.57
C VAL A 241 5.73 3.85 10.05
N LEU A 242 5.72 3.99 8.72
CA LEU A 242 5.81 5.25 8.00
C LEU A 242 4.41 5.78 7.75
N ILE A 243 4.18 7.06 8.05
CA ILE A 243 2.88 7.72 7.92
C ILE A 243 3.05 9.03 7.17
N TRP A 244 2.29 9.20 6.11
CA TRP A 244 2.19 10.45 5.35
C TRP A 244 0.83 11.11 5.59
N GLY A 245 0.83 12.37 5.98
CA GLY A 245 -0.38 13.17 6.19
C GLY A 245 -0.09 14.43 7.00
N ALA A 246 -0.99 15.37 6.98
CA ALA A 246 -0.86 16.66 7.68
C ALA A 246 0.46 17.38 7.35
N ASP A 247 0.82 17.43 6.05
CA ASP A 247 2.06 18.02 5.53
C ASP A 247 3.37 17.47 6.16
N HIS A 248 3.31 16.30 6.82
CA HIS A 248 4.44 15.65 7.48
C HIS A 248 4.55 14.18 7.13
N LEU A 249 5.77 13.72 6.92
CA LEU A 249 6.14 12.31 6.90
C LEU A 249 6.72 11.95 8.26
N THR A 250 6.19 10.92 8.91
CA THR A 250 6.67 10.49 10.23
C THR A 250 6.92 9.00 10.27
N ALA A 251 7.91 8.59 11.05
CA ALA A 251 8.14 7.19 11.37
C ALA A 251 7.98 6.95 12.86
N HIS A 252 7.26 5.91 13.19
CA HIS A 252 7.03 5.49 14.57
C HIS A 252 7.49 4.05 14.77
N ASP A 253 8.03 3.75 15.92
CA ASP A 253 8.30 2.37 16.29
C ASP A 253 6.99 1.59 16.45
N VAL A 254 6.97 0.32 16.01
CA VAL A 254 5.71 -0.46 16.00
C VAL A 254 5.34 -1.06 17.36
N VAL A 255 6.27 -1.12 18.29
CA VAL A 255 6.06 -1.76 19.61
C VAL A 255 5.39 -0.81 20.60
N GLY A 256 5.87 0.43 20.69
CA GLY A 256 5.37 1.44 21.63
C GLY A 256 4.76 2.68 20.96
N GLY A 257 4.81 2.78 19.64
CA GLY A 257 4.30 3.92 18.88
C GLY A 257 5.17 5.17 18.92
N LYS A 258 6.31 5.13 19.63
CA LYS A 258 7.18 6.29 19.80
C LYS A 258 7.59 6.89 18.46
N LEU A 259 7.45 8.21 18.32
CA LEU A 259 7.97 8.94 17.17
C LEU A 259 9.50 8.79 17.11
N LEU A 260 10.00 8.23 16.03
CA LEU A 260 11.42 8.06 15.76
C LEU A 260 11.99 9.31 15.08
N TRP A 261 11.33 9.74 14.02
CA TRP A 261 11.69 10.94 13.27
C TRP A 261 10.48 11.54 12.54
N SER A 262 10.59 12.82 12.21
CA SER A 262 9.62 13.55 11.39
C SER A 262 10.31 14.37 10.32
N CYS A 263 9.68 14.49 9.16
CA CYS A 263 10.11 15.37 8.07
C CYS A 263 8.91 16.24 7.66
N GLY A 264 9.11 17.55 7.66
CA GLY A 264 8.13 18.54 7.21
C GLY A 264 8.58 19.26 5.93
N GLY A 265 8.09 20.48 5.70
CA GLY A 265 8.51 21.34 4.58
C GLY A 265 8.07 20.86 3.19
N PHE A 266 7.02 20.04 3.10
CA PHE A 266 6.47 19.58 1.83
C PHE A 266 5.58 20.63 1.14
N ASN A 267 5.06 21.59 1.90
CA ASN A 267 4.14 22.62 1.46
C ASN A 267 4.65 24.02 1.86
N PRO A 268 5.75 24.51 1.25
CA PRO A 268 6.43 25.74 1.68
C PRO A 268 5.57 27.00 1.52
N ASN A 269 4.57 26.96 0.64
CA ASN A 269 3.68 28.11 0.38
C ASN A 269 2.40 28.05 1.23
N ALA A 270 2.29 27.11 2.18
CA ALA A 270 1.12 26.89 3.00
C ALA A 270 -0.19 26.82 2.18
N THR A 271 -0.16 26.14 1.04
CA THR A 271 -1.32 25.98 0.16
C THR A 271 -2.35 25.08 0.82
N GLY A 272 -3.59 25.55 0.96
CA GLY A 272 -4.71 24.75 1.46
C GLY A 272 -5.27 23.80 0.39
N PHE A 273 -6.15 22.87 0.82
CA PHE A 273 -6.80 21.86 -0.04
C PHE A 273 -5.83 20.87 -0.68
N TRP A 274 -4.78 20.53 0.06
CA TRP A 274 -3.81 19.49 -0.26
C TRP A 274 -3.86 18.33 0.74
N PRO A 275 -5.01 17.68 0.94
CA PRO A 275 -5.09 16.52 1.82
C PRO A 275 -4.18 15.41 1.29
N ALA A 276 -3.60 14.65 2.20
CA ALA A 276 -2.77 13.50 1.84
C ALA A 276 -3.65 12.33 1.39
N ILE A 277 -3.76 12.10 0.08
CA ILE A 277 -4.60 11.03 -0.50
C ILE A 277 -3.73 9.92 -1.07
N ALA A 278 -2.80 10.25 -1.94
CA ALA A 278 -1.88 9.29 -2.53
C ALA A 278 -0.84 8.83 -1.50
N SER A 279 -0.75 7.51 -1.31
CA SER A 279 0.24 6.92 -0.41
C SER A 279 1.63 6.93 -1.01
N PRO A 280 2.68 7.12 -0.19
CA PRO A 280 4.06 6.95 -0.62
C PRO A 280 4.39 5.50 -0.96
N VAL A 281 5.57 5.28 -1.52
CA VAL A 281 6.19 3.95 -1.65
C VAL A 281 7.61 4.00 -1.09
N ILE A 282 8.13 2.85 -0.69
CA ILE A 282 9.52 2.71 -0.22
C ILE A 282 10.34 2.00 -1.29
N PHE A 283 11.51 2.54 -1.59
CA PHE A 283 12.53 1.90 -2.42
C PHE A 283 13.88 1.97 -1.71
N GLY A 284 14.43 0.82 -1.34
CA GLY A 284 15.67 0.77 -0.55
C GLY A 284 15.53 1.57 0.75
N ASN A 285 16.35 2.58 0.90
CA ASN A 285 16.33 3.49 2.05
C ASN A 285 15.60 4.82 1.79
N LEU A 286 14.81 4.92 0.73
CA LEU A 286 14.06 6.12 0.35
C LEU A 286 12.57 5.90 0.45
N ALA A 287 11.85 6.86 1.03
CA ALA A 287 10.42 7.04 0.84
C ALA A 287 10.18 8.04 -0.31
N ILE A 288 9.40 7.64 -1.29
CA ILE A 288 9.00 8.52 -2.39
C ILE A 288 7.59 9.01 -2.08
N VAL A 289 7.46 10.31 -1.80
CA VAL A 289 6.28 10.93 -1.20
C VAL A 289 5.59 11.84 -2.21
N PRO A 290 4.36 11.50 -2.64
CA PRO A 290 3.55 12.39 -3.47
C PRO A 290 2.88 13.46 -2.59
N VAL A 291 2.84 14.68 -3.08
CA VAL A 291 2.32 15.86 -2.36
C VAL A 291 1.46 16.70 -3.26
N GLY A 292 0.37 17.23 -2.73
CA GLY A 292 -0.52 18.15 -3.44
C GLY A 292 -1.43 17.46 -4.45
N ARG A 293 -1.65 18.10 -5.60
CA ARG A 293 -2.66 17.66 -6.57
C ARG A 293 -2.31 18.06 -8.00
N ASP A 294 -2.35 17.11 -8.92
CA ASP A 294 -2.01 17.33 -10.34
C ASP A 294 -3.22 17.66 -11.23
N ASP A 295 -4.42 17.74 -10.67
CA ASP A 295 -5.61 18.24 -11.35
C ASP A 295 -5.65 19.78 -11.42
N ARG A 296 -4.69 20.45 -10.73
CA ARG A 296 -4.47 21.88 -10.78
C ARG A 296 -3.02 22.20 -11.19
N PRO A 297 -2.81 23.22 -12.02
CA PRO A 297 -1.46 23.61 -12.45
C PRO A 297 -0.55 23.96 -11.26
N ASN A 298 0.71 23.50 -11.33
CA ASN A 298 1.78 23.83 -10.36
C ASN A 298 1.46 23.48 -8.89
N GLN A 299 0.55 22.51 -8.66
CA GLN A 299 0.15 22.11 -7.32
C GLN A 299 0.52 20.68 -6.95
N ALA A 300 1.30 19.98 -7.77
CA ALA A 300 1.75 18.62 -7.47
C ALA A 300 3.26 18.57 -7.31
N ARG A 301 3.73 17.75 -6.38
CA ARG A 301 5.15 17.54 -6.06
C ARG A 301 5.43 16.08 -5.76
N VAL A 302 6.68 15.70 -5.91
CA VAL A 302 7.19 14.42 -5.43
C VAL A 302 8.53 14.65 -4.73
N HIS A 303 8.73 13.99 -3.61
CA HIS A 303 9.95 14.09 -2.83
C HIS A 303 10.57 12.71 -2.59
N GLY A 304 11.90 12.61 -2.64
CA GLY A 304 12.67 11.47 -2.14
C GLY A 304 13.22 11.81 -0.76
N ILE A 305 12.78 11.07 0.24
CA ILE A 305 13.17 11.26 1.65
C ILE A 305 13.93 10.04 2.12
N ARG A 306 15.15 10.23 2.59
CA ARG A 306 15.95 9.15 3.17
C ARG A 306 15.34 8.71 4.49
N LEU A 307 15.11 7.41 4.62
CA LEU A 307 14.58 6.79 5.84
C LEU A 307 15.63 6.80 6.96
N GLY A 308 15.16 6.81 8.21
CA GLY A 308 16.01 6.77 9.41
C GLY A 308 16.26 8.14 10.03
N GLY A 309 17.27 8.22 10.90
CA GLY A 309 17.54 9.41 11.68
C GLY A 309 16.74 9.47 12.98
N SER A 310 16.74 10.62 13.66
CA SER A 310 15.95 10.87 14.86
C SER A 310 15.56 12.35 14.97
N GLY A 311 14.41 12.62 15.59
CA GLY A 311 13.85 13.95 15.73
C GLY A 311 13.42 14.57 14.39
N ASP A 312 13.58 15.87 14.22
CA ASP A 312 13.23 16.56 12.97
C ASP A 312 14.35 16.42 11.93
N VAL A 313 14.08 15.70 10.86
CA VAL A 313 15.02 15.45 9.75
C VAL A 313 14.74 16.29 8.51
N THR A 314 13.88 17.28 8.58
CA THR A 314 13.44 18.12 7.45
C THR A 314 14.60 18.71 6.65
N GLY A 315 15.64 19.19 7.33
CA GLY A 315 16.81 19.82 6.69
C GLY A 315 17.90 18.85 6.23
N THR A 316 17.81 17.55 6.55
CA THR A 316 18.93 16.61 6.38
C THR A 316 18.61 15.36 5.56
N HIS A 317 17.33 15.01 5.39
CA HIS A 317 16.94 13.74 4.78
C HIS A 317 16.19 13.89 3.45
N ARG A 318 15.94 15.12 2.98
CA ARG A 318 15.37 15.34 1.64
C ARG A 318 16.48 15.26 0.61
N GLU A 319 16.60 14.11 -0.06
CA GLU A 319 17.62 13.86 -1.07
C GLU A 319 17.33 14.61 -2.37
N TRP A 320 16.05 14.67 -2.76
CA TRP A 320 15.59 15.39 -3.92
C TRP A 320 14.10 15.75 -3.82
N TYR A 321 13.67 16.71 -4.64
CA TYR A 321 12.25 17.00 -4.86
C TYR A 321 12.01 17.47 -6.29
N ARG A 322 10.77 17.29 -6.74
CA ARG A 322 10.24 17.77 -8.03
C ARG A 322 8.95 18.55 -7.75
N ASP A 323 8.83 19.77 -8.28
CA ASP A 323 7.65 20.64 -8.18
C ASP A 323 6.84 20.74 -9.48
N ASP A 324 7.31 20.05 -10.52
CA ASP A 324 6.68 19.93 -11.84
C ASP A 324 5.97 18.57 -12.04
N LEU A 325 6.09 17.66 -11.08
CA LEU A 325 5.63 16.28 -11.17
C LEU A 325 4.89 15.88 -9.89
N GLY A 326 3.83 15.11 -10.04
CA GLY A 326 3.09 14.50 -8.94
C GLY A 326 1.78 13.90 -9.39
N VAL A 327 1.00 13.48 -8.40
CA VAL A 327 -0.29 12.83 -8.56
C VAL A 327 -1.31 13.46 -7.60
N PHE A 328 -2.60 13.18 -7.79
CA PHE A 328 -3.64 13.65 -6.86
C PHE A 328 -4.16 12.50 -5.99
N VAL A 329 -4.82 11.51 -6.59
CA VAL A 329 -5.50 10.44 -5.83
C VAL A 329 -4.77 9.12 -5.95
N THR A 330 -4.26 8.81 -7.13
CA THR A 330 -3.58 7.56 -7.41
C THR A 330 -2.27 7.46 -6.65
N SER A 331 -2.07 6.39 -5.89
CA SER A 331 -0.79 6.15 -5.22
C SER A 331 0.28 5.70 -6.19
N LEU A 332 1.53 5.93 -5.80
CA LEU A 332 2.69 5.53 -6.58
C LEU A 332 2.81 4.01 -6.67
N THR A 333 3.46 3.53 -7.72
CA THR A 333 3.81 2.11 -7.85
C THR A 333 5.32 1.97 -7.95
N GLU A 334 5.91 1.12 -7.12
CA GLU A 334 7.30 0.67 -7.28
C GLU A 334 7.29 -0.67 -8.01
N TYR A 335 8.12 -0.77 -9.04
CA TYR A 335 8.34 -2.02 -9.76
C TYR A 335 9.75 -2.05 -10.37
N ARG A 336 10.53 -3.09 -10.03
CA ARG A 336 11.91 -3.32 -10.52
C ARG A 336 12.81 -2.09 -10.42
N GLY A 337 12.79 -1.43 -9.26
CA GLY A 337 13.67 -0.29 -9.00
C GLY A 337 13.29 0.98 -9.73
N ARG A 338 12.06 1.10 -10.19
CA ARG A 338 11.51 2.30 -10.83
C ARG A 338 10.23 2.70 -10.14
N ILE A 339 9.94 3.99 -10.15
CA ILE A 339 8.70 4.54 -9.60
C ILE A 339 7.82 5.02 -10.76
N TYR A 340 6.57 4.58 -10.71
CA TYR A 340 5.57 4.93 -11.72
C TYR A 340 4.49 5.79 -11.09
N LEU A 341 4.23 6.90 -11.74
CA LEU A 341 3.21 7.86 -11.37
C LEU A 341 2.12 7.85 -12.44
N GLN A 342 0.89 7.61 -12.03
CA GLN A 342 -0.26 7.81 -12.91
C GLN A 342 -0.98 9.08 -12.51
N ARG A 343 -1.04 10.05 -13.41
CA ARG A 343 -1.64 11.35 -13.19
C ARG A 343 -3.16 11.30 -13.36
N HIS A 344 -3.82 12.25 -12.73
CA HIS A 344 -5.28 12.35 -12.68
C HIS A 344 -5.97 12.30 -14.06
N ARG A 345 -5.33 12.82 -15.11
CA ARG A 345 -5.84 12.86 -16.50
C ARG A 345 -5.18 11.82 -17.42
N GLY A 346 -4.55 10.80 -16.87
CA GLY A 346 -4.03 9.66 -17.63
C GLY A 346 -2.57 9.76 -18.05
N GLY A 347 -1.86 10.81 -17.66
CA GLY A 347 -0.40 10.86 -17.85
C GLY A 347 0.26 9.76 -17.02
N VAL A 348 1.28 9.12 -17.56
CA VAL A 348 2.11 8.11 -16.90
C VAL A 348 3.56 8.54 -16.97
N VAL A 349 4.22 8.59 -15.82
CA VAL A 349 5.63 8.98 -15.73
C VAL A 349 6.39 7.92 -14.96
N CYS A 350 7.51 7.49 -15.52
CA CYS A 350 8.49 6.62 -14.87
C CYS A 350 9.68 7.45 -14.43
N ILE A 351 10.08 7.34 -13.18
CA ILE A 351 11.23 8.05 -12.62
C ILE A 351 12.23 7.10 -11.97
N ASP A 352 13.47 7.52 -11.93
CA ASP A 352 14.52 6.94 -11.12
C ASP A 352 14.30 7.33 -9.64
N PRO A 353 14.17 6.39 -8.71
CA PRO A 353 13.88 6.71 -7.31
C PRO A 353 15.01 7.41 -6.58
N GLY A 354 16.28 7.17 -6.98
CA GLY A 354 17.44 7.78 -6.32
C GLY A 354 17.61 9.25 -6.63
N THR A 355 17.16 9.70 -7.80
CA THR A 355 17.41 11.06 -8.30
C THR A 355 16.13 11.85 -8.61
N GLY A 356 14.97 11.19 -8.68
CA GLY A 356 13.71 11.78 -9.15
C GLY A 356 13.68 12.13 -10.63
N LYS A 357 14.71 11.78 -11.41
CA LYS A 357 14.78 12.08 -12.85
C LYS A 357 13.77 11.23 -13.62
N THR A 358 13.10 11.88 -14.58
CA THR A 358 12.20 11.17 -15.50
C THR A 358 13.01 10.28 -16.43
N ILE A 359 12.67 8.99 -16.45
CA ILE A 359 13.20 8.00 -17.38
C ILE A 359 12.42 8.08 -18.69
N TRP A 360 11.09 8.06 -18.58
CA TRP A 360 10.18 8.29 -19.69
C TRP A 360 8.83 8.84 -19.18
N SER A 361 8.07 9.44 -20.09
CA SER A 361 6.70 9.87 -19.85
C SER A 361 5.83 9.60 -21.06
N ASN A 362 4.57 9.26 -20.82
CA ASN A 362 3.57 9.01 -21.85
C ASN A 362 2.16 9.26 -21.27
N SER A 363 1.11 8.90 -21.98
CA SER A 363 -0.25 9.01 -21.48
C SER A 363 -1.19 7.97 -22.10
N PHE A 364 -2.18 7.56 -21.35
CA PHE A 364 -3.35 6.90 -21.89
C PHE A 364 -4.15 7.84 -22.79
N PRO A 365 -5.05 7.31 -23.63
CA PRO A 365 -5.92 8.13 -24.49
C PRO A 365 -6.69 9.18 -23.68
N LYS A 366 -6.73 10.41 -24.19
CA LYS A 366 -7.42 11.54 -23.55
C LYS A 366 -8.92 11.23 -23.37
N HIS A 367 -9.43 11.46 -22.18
CA HIS A 367 -10.85 11.31 -21.85
C HIS A 367 -11.29 12.32 -20.79
N ARG A 368 -12.61 12.55 -20.69
CA ARG A 368 -13.18 13.44 -19.66
C ARG A 368 -13.15 12.85 -18.26
N SER A 369 -13.25 11.51 -18.13
CA SER A 369 -13.17 10.80 -16.87
C SER A 369 -11.74 10.76 -16.33
N SER A 370 -11.60 10.69 -15.03
CA SER A 370 -10.35 10.75 -14.31
C SER A 370 -9.89 9.36 -13.83
N TYR A 371 -8.69 9.31 -13.31
CA TYR A 371 -8.15 8.12 -12.69
C TYR A 371 -8.12 8.32 -11.17
N TYR A 372 -8.86 7.48 -10.45
CA TYR A 372 -8.89 7.42 -8.98
C TYR A 372 -8.28 6.12 -8.46
N ALA A 373 -8.46 5.02 -9.19
CA ALA A 373 -7.81 3.74 -8.89
C ALA A 373 -6.30 3.86 -9.01
N SER A 374 -5.58 3.41 -8.00
CA SER A 374 -4.11 3.34 -8.08
C SER A 374 -3.71 2.23 -9.04
N PRO A 375 -2.77 2.47 -9.98
CA PRO A 375 -2.33 1.45 -10.91
C PRO A 375 -1.56 0.35 -10.18
N VAL A 376 -1.57 -0.85 -10.76
CA VAL A 376 -0.70 -1.95 -10.35
C VAL A 376 0.14 -2.41 -11.53
N ILE A 377 1.33 -2.92 -11.25
CA ILE A 377 2.21 -3.48 -12.28
C ILE A 377 2.48 -4.93 -11.93
N ALA A 378 2.11 -5.82 -12.83
CA ALA A 378 2.34 -7.25 -12.69
C ALA A 378 3.08 -7.77 -13.91
N ASN A 379 4.27 -8.33 -13.68
CA ASN A 379 5.14 -8.90 -14.71
C ASN A 379 5.33 -7.97 -15.91
N GLY A 380 5.67 -6.68 -15.63
CA GLY A 380 5.94 -5.64 -16.65
C GLY A 380 4.71 -5.01 -17.29
N ILE A 381 3.51 -5.47 -16.94
CA ILE A 381 2.25 -4.93 -17.45
C ILE A 381 1.60 -4.04 -16.38
N MET A 382 1.37 -2.79 -16.71
CA MET A 382 0.57 -1.87 -15.90
C MET A 382 -0.91 -2.08 -16.16
N TYR A 383 -1.69 -2.21 -15.10
CA TYR A 383 -3.16 -2.25 -15.10
C TYR A 383 -3.68 -0.97 -14.48
N SER A 384 -4.40 -0.20 -15.26
CA SER A 384 -4.87 1.13 -14.88
C SER A 384 -6.36 1.26 -15.16
N ALA A 385 -7.17 1.42 -14.11
CA ALA A 385 -8.60 1.61 -14.23
C ALA A 385 -8.96 3.09 -14.24
N ARG A 386 -9.65 3.52 -15.29
CA ARG A 386 -10.27 4.85 -15.39
C ARG A 386 -11.68 4.81 -14.79
N GLU A 387 -12.12 5.91 -14.20
CA GLU A 387 -13.39 5.99 -13.47
C GLU A 387 -14.63 5.50 -14.26
N ASP A 388 -14.63 5.65 -15.58
CA ASP A 388 -15.74 5.17 -16.44
C ASP A 388 -15.78 3.63 -16.59
N GLY A 389 -14.84 2.92 -15.94
CA GLY A 389 -14.74 1.47 -15.97
C GLY A 389 -13.90 0.91 -17.10
N THR A 390 -13.19 1.74 -17.87
CA THR A 390 -12.21 1.25 -18.83
C THR A 390 -10.92 0.88 -18.11
N VAL A 391 -10.47 -0.37 -18.24
CA VAL A 391 -9.19 -0.84 -17.69
C VAL A 391 -8.17 -0.94 -18.82
N PHE A 392 -7.12 -0.16 -18.72
CA PHE A 392 -6.02 -0.15 -19.67
C PHE A 392 -4.94 -1.13 -19.24
N THR A 393 -4.32 -1.78 -20.22
CA THR A 393 -3.08 -2.52 -20.01
C THR A 393 -1.98 -1.92 -20.88
N ALA A 394 -0.79 -1.76 -20.31
CA ALA A 394 0.36 -1.23 -21.01
C ALA A 394 1.65 -1.92 -20.56
N LYS A 395 2.59 -2.22 -21.48
CA LYS A 395 3.97 -2.52 -21.11
C LYS A 395 4.66 -1.26 -20.62
N VAL A 396 5.46 -1.38 -19.55
CA VAL A 396 6.05 -0.20 -18.89
C VAL A 396 7.53 -0.35 -18.51
N GLU A 397 8.16 -1.48 -18.76
CA GLU A 397 9.57 -1.70 -18.35
C GLU A 397 10.54 -0.84 -19.15
N ASP A 398 10.52 -0.90 -20.49
CA ASP A 398 11.47 -0.22 -21.35
C ASP A 398 10.89 1.01 -22.08
N GLY A 399 9.75 1.48 -21.59
CA GLY A 399 8.98 2.57 -22.18
C GLY A 399 7.49 2.34 -21.93
N PHE A 400 6.65 2.95 -22.73
CA PHE A 400 5.21 2.82 -22.63
C PHE A 400 4.63 2.31 -23.95
N GLU A 401 4.02 1.12 -23.92
CA GLU A 401 3.29 0.55 -25.05
C GLU A 401 1.88 0.20 -24.60
N LEU A 402 0.86 0.93 -25.08
CA LEU A 402 -0.54 0.59 -24.82
C LEU A 402 -0.89 -0.73 -25.52
N LEU A 403 -1.34 -1.72 -24.74
CA LEU A 403 -1.68 -3.05 -25.25
C LEU A 403 -3.17 -3.22 -25.50
N SER A 404 -4.03 -2.74 -24.58
CA SER A 404 -5.48 -2.85 -24.75
C SER A 404 -6.24 -1.82 -23.93
N GLU A 405 -7.49 -1.62 -24.34
CA GLU A 405 -8.55 -0.93 -23.63
C GLU A 405 -9.69 -1.93 -23.37
N ASN A 406 -10.01 -2.16 -22.10
CA ASN A 406 -10.94 -3.19 -21.67
C ASN A 406 -12.13 -2.56 -20.92
N PRO A 407 -13.21 -2.18 -21.60
CA PRO A 407 -14.39 -1.58 -20.97
C PRO A 407 -15.15 -2.62 -20.14
N MET A 408 -15.42 -2.29 -18.87
CA MET A 408 -16.18 -3.15 -17.95
C MET A 408 -17.65 -2.79 -17.83
N GLY A 409 -18.06 -1.64 -18.36
CA GLY A 409 -19.46 -1.22 -18.41
C GLY A 409 -20.01 -0.60 -17.12
N GLU A 410 -19.20 -0.41 -16.10
CA GLU A 410 -19.55 0.28 -14.86
C GLU A 410 -18.37 1.01 -14.25
N ARG A 411 -18.63 1.92 -13.34
CA ARG A 411 -17.60 2.74 -12.67
C ARG A 411 -16.65 1.87 -11.84
N ILE A 412 -15.34 2.13 -11.96
CA ILE A 412 -14.28 1.47 -11.19
C ILE A 412 -13.40 2.55 -10.54
N VAL A 413 -13.27 2.47 -9.20
CA VAL A 413 -12.37 3.32 -8.42
C VAL A 413 -11.45 2.53 -7.49
N ALA A 414 -11.75 1.25 -7.28
CA ALA A 414 -10.86 0.34 -6.57
C ALA A 414 -9.64 -0.02 -7.43
N SER A 415 -8.49 -0.19 -6.80
CA SER A 415 -7.28 -0.63 -7.50
C SER A 415 -7.45 -2.05 -8.02
N PRO A 416 -7.00 -2.38 -9.25
CA PRO A 416 -6.93 -3.75 -9.75
C PRO A 416 -6.09 -4.63 -8.83
N VAL A 417 -6.39 -5.92 -8.77
CA VAL A 417 -5.66 -6.89 -7.94
C VAL A 417 -5.20 -8.07 -8.78
N PRO A 418 -3.90 -8.13 -9.13
CA PRO A 418 -3.30 -9.28 -9.79
C PRO A 418 -2.96 -10.34 -8.74
N ALA A 419 -3.69 -11.46 -8.72
CA ALA A 419 -3.45 -12.56 -7.82
C ALA A 419 -3.89 -13.88 -8.42
N ALA A 420 -3.28 -14.99 -8.05
CA ALA A 420 -3.64 -16.35 -8.49
C ALA A 420 -3.77 -16.48 -10.04
N ASN A 421 -2.90 -15.83 -10.80
CA ASN A 421 -2.97 -15.73 -12.27
C ASN A 421 -4.31 -15.19 -12.81
N ARG A 422 -4.98 -14.35 -12.03
CA ARG A 422 -6.23 -13.66 -12.35
C ARG A 422 -6.09 -12.18 -12.06
N LEU A 423 -6.92 -11.39 -12.71
CA LEU A 423 -7.10 -9.99 -12.38
C LEU A 423 -8.49 -9.80 -11.77
N LEU A 424 -8.53 -9.36 -10.51
CA LEU A 424 -9.77 -9.00 -9.84
C LEU A 424 -10.01 -7.50 -10.01
N LEU A 425 -11.22 -7.15 -10.42
CA LEU A 425 -11.66 -5.78 -10.62
C LEU A 425 -12.94 -5.56 -9.84
N ARG A 426 -12.98 -4.54 -8.99
CA ARG A 426 -14.19 -4.15 -8.27
C ARG A 426 -14.80 -2.92 -8.91
N GLY A 427 -15.99 -3.07 -9.46
CA GLY A 427 -16.85 -1.97 -9.86
C GLY A 427 -17.83 -1.55 -8.77
N ASP A 428 -18.69 -0.59 -9.09
CA ASP A 428 -19.73 -0.13 -8.17
C ASP A 428 -20.80 -1.22 -7.92
N GLN A 429 -21.01 -2.14 -8.86
CA GLN A 429 -22.06 -3.16 -8.81
C GLN A 429 -21.53 -4.60 -8.78
N HIS A 430 -20.32 -4.84 -9.31
CA HIS A 430 -19.82 -6.20 -9.46
C HIS A 430 -18.37 -6.33 -8.97
N LEU A 431 -18.06 -7.53 -8.50
CA LEU A 431 -16.70 -8.05 -8.47
C LEU A 431 -16.49 -8.90 -9.72
N PHE A 432 -15.51 -8.52 -10.54
CA PHE A 432 -15.14 -9.25 -11.77
C PHE A 432 -13.85 -10.02 -11.53
N CYS A 433 -13.77 -11.21 -12.10
CA CYS A 433 -12.54 -11.98 -12.22
C CYS A 433 -12.22 -12.19 -13.69
N VAL A 434 -11.06 -11.72 -14.11
CA VAL A 434 -10.54 -11.98 -15.45
C VAL A 434 -9.40 -12.99 -15.33
N ALA A 435 -9.46 -14.07 -16.09
CA ALA A 435 -8.43 -15.10 -16.13
C ALA A 435 -7.73 -15.12 -17.49
N VAL A 436 -6.50 -15.61 -17.52
CA VAL A 436 -5.81 -15.90 -18.78
C VAL A 436 -6.60 -16.99 -19.50
N GLN A 437 -7.03 -16.72 -20.72
CA GLN A 437 -7.70 -17.74 -21.53
C GLN A 437 -6.67 -18.83 -21.88
N SER A 438 -6.95 -20.08 -21.50
CA SER A 438 -6.19 -21.20 -22.01
C SER A 438 -6.40 -21.24 -23.53
N LYS A 439 -5.32 -21.13 -24.30
CA LYS A 439 -5.38 -21.42 -25.73
C LYS A 439 -5.94 -22.84 -25.90
N LYS A 440 -7.17 -22.93 -26.44
CA LYS A 440 -7.73 -24.20 -26.86
C LYS A 440 -6.94 -24.78 -28.01
#